data_de4b87d53d85517340a61f99ab6c3234
#
_entry.id   de4b87d53d85517340a61f99ab6c3234
#
_cell.length_a   1.000
_cell.length_b   1.000
_cell.length_c   1.000
_cell.angle_alpha   90.00
_cell.angle_beta   90.00
_cell.angle_gamma   90.00
#
_symmetry.space_group_name_H-M   'P 1'
#
loop_
_entity.id
_entity.type
_entity.pdbx_description
1 polymer ?
#
loop_
_entity_poly.entity_id
_entity_poly.type
_entity_poly.pdbx_seq_one_letter_code
_entity_poly.pdbx_strand_id
1 'polypeptide(L)'
;MTPIFAACHTAFAMSAPAVTATSTSVSDAAWKAIEGGYDLQVHVAPDVIERRIDDIDLAHEFLKRKLKGFVLKSHYFPTAERAKVVTKAVPGIQAFGAITLNHSVGGLNPVAVELAGRSGAKIVWMPTVDAANETAGRVDGPNTKLPFWAKIQRELAATGISPAPLTVLDDKGNLNEPARRCLELIGNHSMILATGHLGRKEIFALVRGAREMKLKRVLVTHAEFPSQNLTADEQAELAGEGAFIEHCFTTMHTGKAPWDEVMVSIRKAGPDRCVLSTDLGQTINPPVSDGFAMFAQTLMDGGFSAAEIQRMAVTNPASLVN
;
A
#
# COMPACT_ATOMS: atom_id res chain seq x y z
N MET A 1 -9.36 38.23 54.61
CA MET A 1 -8.93 36.84 54.45
C MET A 1 -10.10 36.05 53.88
N THR A 2 -10.05 35.79 52.59
CA THR A 2 -11.06 35.06 51.86
C THR A 2 -10.37 33.87 51.17
N PRO A 3 -10.75 32.62 51.35
CA PRO A 3 -10.08 31.48 50.68
C PRO A 3 -10.57 31.32 49.26
N ILE A 4 -9.66 31.15 48.36
CA ILE A 4 -9.87 30.83 46.92
C ILE A 4 -10.07 29.28 46.85
N PHE A 5 -11.25 28.84 46.36
CA PHE A 5 -11.50 27.45 46.01
C PHE A 5 -10.91 27.16 44.65
N ALA A 6 -9.93 26.26 44.59
CA ALA A 6 -9.41 25.69 43.37
C ALA A 6 -10.30 24.48 42.96
N ALA A 7 -10.99 24.63 41.85
CA ALA A 7 -11.76 23.50 41.25
C ALA A 7 -10.80 22.58 40.49
N CYS A 8 -10.64 21.37 40.99
CA CYS A 8 -9.90 20.29 40.35
C CYS A 8 -10.79 19.66 39.28
N HIS A 9 -10.51 19.89 37.99
CA HIS A 9 -11.15 19.20 36.87
C HIS A 9 -10.41 17.88 36.63
N THR A 10 -10.96 16.78 37.12
CA THR A 10 -10.54 15.43 36.73
C THR A 10 -11.10 15.11 35.34
N ALA A 11 -10.24 15.17 34.32
CA ALA A 11 -10.58 14.62 33.01
C ALA A 11 -10.59 13.10 33.07
N PHE A 12 -11.76 12.51 32.95
CA PHE A 12 -11.90 11.06 32.72
C PHE A 12 -11.44 10.75 31.28
N ALA A 13 -10.25 10.21 31.13
CA ALA A 13 -9.83 9.58 29.90
C ALA A 13 -10.57 8.23 29.78
N MET A 14 -11.56 8.16 28.91
CA MET A 14 -12.16 6.89 28.50
C MET A 14 -11.15 6.16 27.63
N SER A 15 -10.47 5.15 28.18
CA SER A 15 -9.68 4.21 27.39
C SER A 15 -10.66 3.33 26.59
N ALA A 16 -10.55 3.40 25.26
CA ALA A 16 -11.22 2.43 24.39
C ALA A 16 -10.68 1.02 24.69
N PRO A 17 -11.53 -0.03 24.67
CA PRO A 17 -11.06 -1.39 24.90
C PRO A 17 -10.09 -1.80 23.76
N ALA A 18 -8.94 -2.37 24.12
CA ALA A 18 -8.01 -2.93 23.17
C ALA A 18 -8.70 -4.07 22.37
N VAL A 19 -8.83 -3.90 21.05
CA VAL A 19 -9.37 -4.92 20.16
C VAL A 19 -8.30 -5.98 19.96
N THR A 20 -8.32 -7.04 20.77
CA THR A 20 -7.54 -8.24 20.50
C THR A 20 -8.15 -8.97 19.31
N ALA A 21 -7.35 -9.18 18.25
CA ALA A 21 -7.77 -9.94 17.07
C ALA A 21 -8.04 -11.41 17.47
N THR A 22 -9.25 -11.69 17.93
CA THR A 22 -9.78 -13.05 18.02
C THR A 22 -10.17 -13.49 16.63
N SER A 23 -9.77 -14.71 16.23
CA SER A 23 -10.18 -15.38 14.99
C SER A 23 -11.71 -15.51 14.95
N THR A 24 -12.39 -14.44 14.59
CA THR A 24 -13.83 -14.44 14.34
C THR A 24 -14.06 -14.91 12.91
N SER A 25 -14.96 -15.85 12.72
CA SER A 25 -15.43 -16.23 11.38
C SER A 25 -15.92 -14.98 10.65
N VAL A 26 -15.45 -14.78 9.41
CA VAL A 26 -15.87 -13.63 8.59
C VAL A 26 -17.38 -13.76 8.33
N SER A 27 -18.12 -12.72 8.66
CA SER A 27 -19.58 -12.66 8.50
C SER A 27 -19.98 -12.44 7.03
N ASP A 28 -21.20 -12.84 6.67
CA ASP A 28 -21.77 -12.53 5.36
C ASP A 28 -21.85 -11.01 5.11
N ALA A 29 -22.03 -10.23 6.18
CA ALA A 29 -22.04 -8.76 6.09
C ALA A 29 -20.68 -8.19 5.68
N ALA A 30 -19.58 -8.73 6.18
CA ALA A 30 -18.24 -8.31 5.79
C ALA A 30 -17.94 -8.67 4.31
N TRP A 31 -18.30 -9.89 3.89
CA TRP A 31 -18.21 -10.29 2.48
C TRP A 31 -19.06 -9.39 1.58
N LYS A 32 -20.26 -9.06 2.00
CA LYS A 32 -21.16 -8.17 1.24
C LYS A 32 -20.60 -6.73 1.12
N ALA A 33 -19.94 -6.24 2.16
CA ALA A 33 -19.35 -4.91 2.17
C ALA A 33 -18.20 -4.75 1.16
N ILE A 34 -17.48 -5.83 0.84
CA ILE A 34 -16.40 -5.82 -0.15
C ILE A 34 -16.82 -6.38 -1.53
N GLU A 35 -18.08 -6.77 -1.74
CA GLU A 35 -18.56 -7.25 -3.04
C GLU A 35 -18.33 -6.20 -4.13
N GLY A 36 -17.71 -6.60 -5.24
CA GLY A 36 -17.25 -5.68 -6.29
C GLY A 36 -15.94 -4.96 -5.99
N GLY A 37 -15.25 -5.33 -4.91
CA GLY A 37 -14.02 -4.70 -4.43
C GLY A 37 -12.80 -4.92 -5.32
N TYR A 38 -11.84 -4.03 -5.13
CA TYR A 38 -10.53 -4.09 -5.79
C TYR A 38 -9.42 -4.08 -4.74
N ASP A 39 -8.51 -5.04 -4.84
CA ASP A 39 -7.27 -5.03 -4.06
C ASP A 39 -6.15 -4.41 -4.89
N LEU A 40 -5.68 -3.23 -4.49
CA LEU A 40 -4.67 -2.51 -5.28
C LEU A 40 -3.24 -3.00 -5.04
N GLN A 41 -3.04 -3.99 -4.17
CA GLN A 41 -1.72 -4.48 -3.84
C GLN A 41 -1.74 -5.97 -3.48
N VAL A 42 -1.52 -6.83 -4.49
CA VAL A 42 -1.38 -8.28 -4.27
C VAL A 42 -0.07 -8.80 -4.82
N HIS A 43 0.52 -9.77 -4.13
CA HIS A 43 1.75 -10.44 -4.51
C HIS A 43 1.46 -11.90 -4.89
N VAL A 44 1.64 -12.26 -6.16
CA VAL A 44 1.31 -13.59 -6.68
C VAL A 44 2.42 -14.15 -7.58
N ALA A 45 2.44 -15.47 -7.72
CA ALA A 45 3.31 -16.13 -8.67
C ALA A 45 2.87 -15.83 -10.13
N PRO A 46 3.83 -15.84 -11.08
CA PRO A 46 5.27 -16.04 -10.88
C PRO A 46 5.93 -14.81 -10.27
N ASP A 47 6.86 -15.02 -9.34
CA ASP A 47 7.66 -13.95 -8.72
C ASP A 47 9.06 -14.49 -8.39
N VAL A 48 10.00 -13.62 -8.06
CA VAL A 48 11.34 -13.98 -7.56
C VAL A 48 11.27 -14.66 -6.18
N ILE A 49 10.25 -14.32 -5.42
CA ILE A 49 9.95 -14.91 -4.11
C ILE A 49 8.76 -15.88 -4.26
N GLU A 50 8.83 -17.01 -3.55
CA GLU A 50 7.70 -17.94 -3.50
C GLU A 50 6.42 -17.26 -3.03
N ARG A 51 5.33 -17.50 -3.76
CA ARG A 51 4.01 -16.95 -3.49
C ARG A 51 3.00 -18.06 -3.26
N ARG A 52 1.94 -17.74 -2.48
CA ARG A 52 0.90 -18.69 -2.09
C ARG A 52 0.06 -19.18 -3.27
N ILE A 53 -0.19 -18.30 -4.24
CA ILE A 53 -1.11 -18.51 -5.36
C ILE A 53 -0.56 -17.83 -6.61
N ASP A 54 -0.88 -18.34 -7.79
CA ASP A 54 -0.59 -17.64 -9.03
C ASP A 54 -1.69 -16.64 -9.41
N ASP A 55 -1.42 -15.84 -10.43
CA ASP A 55 -2.30 -14.76 -10.87
C ASP A 55 -3.61 -15.22 -11.51
N ILE A 56 -3.62 -16.38 -12.18
CA ILE A 56 -4.82 -16.96 -12.79
C ILE A 56 -5.73 -17.58 -11.73
N ASP A 57 -5.16 -18.34 -10.80
CA ASP A 57 -5.91 -18.95 -9.71
C ASP A 57 -6.48 -17.88 -8.77
N LEU A 58 -5.73 -16.79 -8.49
CA LEU A 58 -6.26 -15.63 -7.76
C LEU A 58 -7.46 -15.00 -8.49
N ALA A 59 -7.40 -14.90 -9.82
CA ALA A 59 -8.51 -14.36 -10.61
C ALA A 59 -9.79 -15.19 -10.46
N HIS A 60 -9.68 -16.52 -10.50
CA HIS A 60 -10.79 -17.42 -10.24
C HIS A 60 -11.33 -17.31 -8.82
N GLU A 61 -10.44 -17.19 -7.83
CA GLU A 61 -10.81 -17.01 -6.43
C GLU A 61 -11.58 -15.69 -6.24
N PHE A 62 -11.12 -14.58 -6.82
CA PHE A 62 -11.80 -13.29 -6.76
C PHE A 62 -13.20 -13.34 -7.37
N LEU A 63 -13.37 -13.93 -8.55
CA LEU A 63 -14.70 -14.09 -9.17
C LEU A 63 -15.62 -14.94 -8.30
N LYS A 64 -15.14 -16.04 -7.72
CA LYS A 64 -15.92 -16.89 -6.81
C LYS A 64 -16.40 -16.11 -5.58
N ARG A 65 -15.61 -15.17 -5.09
CA ARG A 65 -15.91 -14.28 -3.96
C ARG A 65 -16.62 -12.99 -4.38
N LYS A 66 -16.99 -12.85 -5.65
CA LYS A 66 -17.63 -11.66 -6.25
C LYS A 66 -16.79 -10.38 -6.10
N LEU A 67 -15.49 -10.50 -6.00
CA LEU A 67 -14.55 -9.39 -6.09
C LEU A 67 -14.32 -9.04 -7.56
N LYS A 68 -14.03 -7.75 -7.83
CA LYS A 68 -14.00 -7.24 -9.20
C LYS A 68 -12.62 -7.26 -9.83
N GLY A 69 -11.58 -7.01 -9.07
CA GLY A 69 -10.25 -6.94 -9.64
C GLY A 69 -9.12 -6.75 -8.64
N PHE A 70 -7.91 -6.75 -9.16
CA PHE A 70 -6.69 -6.56 -8.37
C PHE A 70 -5.55 -5.99 -9.20
N VAL A 71 -4.56 -5.41 -8.51
CA VAL A 71 -3.30 -4.96 -9.11
C VAL A 71 -2.18 -5.92 -8.74
N LEU A 72 -1.52 -6.47 -9.76
CA LEU A 72 -0.37 -7.35 -9.61
C LEU A 72 0.86 -6.53 -9.24
N LYS A 73 1.31 -6.62 -7.99
CA LYS A 73 2.54 -5.98 -7.52
C LYS A 73 3.71 -6.96 -7.56
N SER A 74 4.82 -6.54 -8.17
CA SER A 74 6.12 -7.17 -8.02
C SER A 74 7.15 -6.10 -7.65
N HIS A 75 8.09 -6.45 -6.75
CA HIS A 75 9.22 -5.58 -6.44
C HIS A 75 10.31 -5.58 -7.52
N TYR A 76 10.23 -6.54 -8.47
CA TYR A 76 11.36 -6.85 -9.36
C TYR A 76 11.06 -6.59 -10.83
N PHE A 77 9.85 -6.92 -11.30
CA PHE A 77 9.51 -6.85 -12.73
C PHE A 77 8.18 -6.15 -12.97
N PRO A 78 8.00 -5.49 -14.14
CA PRO A 78 6.70 -5.00 -14.58
C PRO A 78 5.71 -6.16 -14.73
N THR A 79 4.42 -5.87 -14.52
CA THR A 79 3.36 -6.88 -14.52
C THR A 79 2.22 -6.57 -15.49
N ALA A 80 2.39 -5.56 -16.37
CA ALA A 80 1.34 -5.13 -17.30
C ALA A 80 0.96 -6.22 -18.31
N GLU A 81 1.95 -6.94 -18.84
CA GLU A 81 1.73 -8.03 -19.79
C GLU A 81 1.02 -9.20 -19.11
N ARG A 82 1.43 -9.56 -17.90
CA ARG A 82 0.78 -10.61 -17.10
C ARG A 82 -0.69 -10.29 -16.85
N ALA A 83 -0.98 -9.06 -16.43
CA ALA A 83 -2.35 -8.61 -16.17
C ALA A 83 -3.27 -8.76 -17.40
N LYS A 84 -2.76 -8.46 -18.60
CA LYS A 84 -3.50 -8.67 -19.86
C LYS A 84 -3.78 -10.15 -20.13
N VAL A 85 -2.78 -11.01 -19.88
CA VAL A 85 -2.94 -12.46 -20.04
C VAL A 85 -3.99 -13.00 -19.07
N VAL A 86 -3.94 -12.60 -17.80
CA VAL A 86 -4.91 -12.98 -16.77
C VAL A 86 -6.33 -12.53 -17.16
N THR A 87 -6.52 -11.27 -17.56
CA THR A 87 -7.81 -10.74 -17.97
C THR A 87 -8.39 -11.50 -19.19
N LYS A 88 -7.52 -11.94 -20.11
CA LYS A 88 -7.91 -12.74 -21.26
C LYS A 88 -8.26 -14.18 -20.86
N ALA A 89 -7.47 -14.79 -19.94
CA ALA A 89 -7.65 -16.17 -19.51
C ALA A 89 -8.89 -16.34 -18.62
N VAL A 90 -9.22 -15.33 -17.82
CA VAL A 90 -10.34 -15.37 -16.86
C VAL A 90 -11.31 -14.23 -17.16
N PRO A 91 -12.25 -14.40 -18.09
CA PRO A 91 -13.22 -13.37 -18.45
C PRO A 91 -14.07 -12.93 -17.25
N GLY A 92 -14.23 -11.64 -17.08
CA GLY A 92 -15.01 -11.04 -15.97
C GLY A 92 -14.17 -10.44 -14.85
N ILE A 93 -12.91 -10.87 -14.71
CA ILE A 93 -11.95 -10.21 -13.78
C ILE A 93 -11.32 -8.99 -14.42
N GLN A 94 -10.93 -8.03 -13.58
CA GLN A 94 -10.11 -6.89 -13.96
C GLN A 94 -8.75 -7.01 -13.28
N ALA A 95 -7.78 -7.60 -13.97
CA ALA A 95 -6.40 -7.61 -13.50
C ALA A 95 -5.66 -6.41 -14.10
N PHE A 96 -4.94 -5.68 -13.24
CA PHE A 96 -4.15 -4.53 -13.62
C PHE A 96 -2.68 -4.78 -13.35
N GLY A 97 -1.84 -4.28 -14.23
CA GLY A 97 -0.41 -4.36 -14.08
C GLY A 97 0.20 -3.09 -13.52
N ALA A 98 1.44 -3.21 -13.12
CA ALA A 98 2.19 -2.15 -12.46
C ALA A 98 3.69 -2.22 -12.79
N ILE A 99 4.42 -1.22 -12.33
CA ILE A 99 5.88 -1.21 -12.28
C ILE A 99 6.33 -0.64 -10.93
N THR A 100 7.40 -1.19 -10.38
CA THR A 100 8.04 -0.69 -9.15
C THR A 100 9.45 -0.22 -9.49
N LEU A 101 9.79 1.02 -9.16
CA LEU A 101 11.03 1.69 -9.59
C LEU A 101 12.24 1.29 -8.72
N ASN A 102 12.47 -0.02 -8.60
CA ASN A 102 13.66 -0.59 -7.98
C ASN A 102 14.79 -0.79 -9.01
N HIS A 103 15.97 -1.18 -8.56
CA HIS A 103 17.15 -1.39 -9.41
C HIS A 103 16.93 -2.42 -10.53
N SER A 104 16.07 -3.40 -10.32
CA SER A 104 15.71 -4.42 -11.32
C SER A 104 15.13 -3.82 -12.62
N VAL A 105 14.57 -2.62 -12.57
CA VAL A 105 14.07 -1.87 -13.73
C VAL A 105 14.89 -0.60 -14.01
N GLY A 106 16.05 -0.47 -13.37
CA GLY A 106 16.96 0.69 -13.53
C GLY A 106 16.67 1.85 -12.58
N GLY A 107 15.98 1.61 -11.45
CA GLY A 107 15.66 2.63 -10.44
C GLY A 107 14.61 3.62 -10.95
N LEU A 108 14.81 4.92 -10.67
CA LEU A 108 13.98 6.01 -11.20
C LEU A 108 14.23 6.18 -12.71
N ASN A 109 13.72 5.25 -13.49
CA ASN A 109 13.97 5.12 -14.92
C ASN A 109 12.79 5.61 -15.78
N PRO A 110 12.86 6.81 -16.38
CA PRO A 110 11.78 7.33 -17.23
C PRO A 110 11.44 6.44 -18.42
N VAL A 111 12.42 5.76 -19.02
CA VAL A 111 12.16 4.83 -20.14
C VAL A 111 11.29 3.66 -19.69
N ALA A 112 11.58 3.10 -18.52
CA ALA A 112 10.78 2.00 -17.97
C ALA A 112 9.35 2.46 -17.64
N VAL A 113 9.16 3.67 -17.10
CA VAL A 113 7.83 4.25 -16.84
C VAL A 113 7.04 4.47 -18.12
N GLU A 114 7.69 5.04 -19.16
CA GLU A 114 7.07 5.25 -20.48
C GLU A 114 6.60 3.92 -21.10
N LEU A 115 7.45 2.90 -21.09
CA LEU A 115 7.13 1.60 -21.67
C LEU A 115 6.07 0.86 -20.85
N ALA A 116 6.09 0.97 -19.51
CA ALA A 116 5.04 0.44 -18.65
C ALA A 116 3.68 1.09 -18.95
N GLY A 117 3.64 2.42 -19.14
CA GLY A 117 2.42 3.15 -19.52
C GLY A 117 1.88 2.68 -20.87
N ARG A 118 2.74 2.53 -21.90
CA ARG A 118 2.34 1.96 -23.20
C ARG A 118 1.86 0.52 -23.11
N SER A 119 2.44 -0.26 -22.19
CA SER A 119 1.99 -1.63 -21.90
C SER A 119 0.68 -1.68 -21.12
N GLY A 120 0.14 -0.53 -20.66
CA GLY A 120 -1.12 -0.43 -19.93
C GLY A 120 -0.99 -0.68 -18.44
N ALA A 121 0.19 -0.45 -17.85
CA ALA A 121 0.32 -0.42 -16.40
C ALA A 121 -0.59 0.65 -15.80
N LYS A 122 -1.17 0.36 -14.63
CA LYS A 122 -2.06 1.28 -13.92
C LYS A 122 -1.39 1.96 -12.74
N ILE A 123 -0.40 1.32 -12.10
CA ILE A 123 0.31 1.86 -10.95
C ILE A 123 1.81 1.91 -11.21
N VAL A 124 2.43 3.01 -10.80
CA VAL A 124 3.87 3.15 -10.68
C VAL A 124 4.19 3.33 -9.21
N TRP A 125 4.80 2.32 -8.59
CA TRP A 125 5.37 2.47 -7.25
C TRP A 125 6.75 3.13 -7.35
N MET A 126 6.97 4.16 -6.54
CA MET A 126 8.30 4.64 -6.23
C MET A 126 9.13 3.51 -5.60
N PRO A 127 10.45 3.67 -5.43
CA PRO A 127 11.31 2.63 -4.87
C PRO A 127 10.72 1.98 -3.62
N THR A 128 10.81 0.65 -3.55
CA THR A 128 10.37 -0.15 -2.41
C THR A 128 11.58 -0.79 -1.73
N VAL A 129 11.91 -2.03 -2.06
CA VAL A 129 13.00 -2.77 -1.40
C VAL A 129 14.38 -2.11 -1.55
N ASP A 130 14.57 -1.28 -2.58
CA ASP A 130 15.80 -0.55 -2.84
C ASP A 130 15.74 0.92 -2.37
N ALA A 131 14.64 1.35 -1.72
CA ALA A 131 14.52 2.69 -1.17
C ALA A 131 15.55 2.93 -0.06
N ALA A 132 16.14 4.11 -0.02
CA ALA A 132 17.08 4.49 1.04
C ALA A 132 16.46 4.34 2.44
N ASN A 133 15.17 4.63 2.56
CA ASN A 133 14.42 4.46 3.81
C ASN A 133 14.36 3.02 4.32
N GLU A 134 14.35 2.01 3.44
CA GLU A 134 14.36 0.58 3.84
C GLU A 134 15.72 0.12 4.37
N THR A 135 16.78 0.79 3.99
CA THR A 135 18.14 0.48 4.45
C THR A 135 18.55 1.31 5.66
N ALA A 136 17.93 2.49 5.84
CA ALA A 136 18.19 3.39 6.95
C ALA A 136 17.77 2.76 8.29
N GLY A 137 18.72 2.57 9.18
CA GLY A 137 18.48 2.02 10.53
C GLY A 137 18.30 0.51 10.59
N ARG A 138 18.48 -0.22 9.50
CA ARG A 138 18.49 -1.68 9.52
C ARG A 138 19.74 -2.19 10.21
N VAL A 139 19.54 -2.80 11.39
CA VAL A 139 20.64 -3.48 12.10
C VAL A 139 20.73 -4.90 11.55
N ASP A 140 21.77 -5.15 10.77
CA ASP A 140 22.08 -6.49 10.27
C ASP A 140 22.86 -7.27 11.33
N GLY A 141 22.27 -8.35 11.88
CA GLY A 141 22.90 -9.23 12.86
C GLY A 141 22.63 -10.70 12.53
N PRO A 142 23.46 -11.63 13.06
CA PRO A 142 23.33 -13.06 12.76
C PRO A 142 22.00 -13.66 13.19
N ASN A 143 21.30 -13.04 14.15
CA ASN A 143 20.01 -13.50 14.69
C ASN A 143 18.82 -12.62 14.24
N THR A 144 19.01 -11.65 13.34
CA THR A 144 17.94 -10.78 12.88
C THR A 144 17.05 -11.53 11.89
N LYS A 145 15.75 -11.66 12.21
CA LYS A 145 14.76 -12.23 11.28
C LYS A 145 14.52 -11.23 10.15
N LEU A 146 15.19 -11.44 9.04
CA LEU A 146 15.08 -10.58 7.87
C LEU A 146 13.80 -10.82 7.09
N PRO A 147 13.19 -9.76 6.51
CA PRO A 147 12.19 -9.91 5.47
C PRO A 147 12.74 -10.69 4.26
N PHE A 148 11.88 -11.38 3.52
CA PHE A 148 12.29 -12.19 2.36
C PHE A 148 13.11 -11.39 1.34
N TRP A 149 12.68 -10.18 1.01
CA TRP A 149 13.39 -9.31 0.08
C TRP A 149 14.79 -8.90 0.56
N ALA A 150 15.01 -8.76 1.87
CA ALA A 150 16.31 -8.44 2.42
C ALA A 150 17.29 -9.61 2.31
N LYS A 151 16.78 -10.86 2.27
CA LYS A 151 17.62 -12.04 1.97
C LYS A 151 18.16 -11.98 0.55
N ILE A 152 17.30 -11.65 -0.43
CA ILE A 152 17.70 -11.49 -1.83
C ILE A 152 18.78 -10.42 -1.98
N GLN A 153 18.59 -9.25 -1.33
CA GLN A 153 19.61 -8.20 -1.36
C GLN A 153 20.96 -8.66 -0.79
N ARG A 154 20.96 -9.45 0.28
CA ARG A 154 22.19 -10.05 0.83
C ARG A 154 22.84 -11.04 -0.13
N GLU A 155 22.05 -11.90 -0.75
CA GLU A 155 22.54 -12.86 -1.75
C GLU A 155 23.18 -12.15 -2.93
N LEU A 156 22.54 -11.09 -3.45
CA LEU A 156 23.11 -10.24 -4.50
C LEU A 156 24.42 -9.57 -4.04
N ALA A 157 24.45 -9.00 -2.85
CA ALA A 157 25.66 -8.38 -2.31
C ALA A 157 26.81 -9.38 -2.18
N ALA A 158 26.53 -10.63 -1.80
CA ALA A 158 27.53 -11.69 -1.74
C ALA A 158 28.13 -12.05 -3.11
N THR A 159 27.42 -11.75 -4.21
CA THR A 159 27.92 -11.90 -5.58
C THR A 159 28.55 -10.61 -6.14
N GLY A 160 28.71 -9.57 -5.30
CA GLY A 160 29.28 -8.28 -5.72
C GLY A 160 28.25 -7.30 -6.32
N ILE A 161 26.94 -7.61 -6.26
CA ILE A 161 25.88 -6.73 -6.74
C ILE A 161 25.30 -5.99 -5.54
N SER A 162 25.76 -4.77 -5.29
CA SER A 162 25.32 -3.93 -4.18
C SER A 162 25.13 -2.48 -4.64
N PRO A 163 24.04 -2.18 -5.35
CA PRO A 163 23.75 -0.83 -5.82
C PRO A 163 23.45 0.11 -4.66
N ALA A 164 23.72 1.39 -4.85
CA ALA A 164 23.39 2.42 -3.84
C ALA A 164 21.88 2.52 -3.64
N PRO A 165 21.40 2.75 -2.40
CA PRO A 165 19.98 2.94 -2.14
C PRO A 165 19.38 4.10 -2.95
N LEU A 166 18.11 3.96 -3.34
CA LEU A 166 17.39 4.94 -4.16
C LEU A 166 16.69 5.97 -3.29
N THR A 167 16.80 7.25 -3.68
CA THR A 167 16.03 8.37 -3.12
C THR A 167 15.40 9.21 -4.23
N VAL A 168 14.25 9.80 -3.94
CA VAL A 168 13.57 10.73 -4.87
C VAL A 168 13.99 12.19 -4.66
N LEU A 169 14.81 12.48 -3.64
CA LEU A 169 15.25 13.82 -3.31
C LEU A 169 16.69 14.09 -3.75
N ASP A 170 16.96 15.35 -4.06
CA ASP A 170 18.30 15.91 -4.18
C ASP A 170 18.87 16.34 -2.80
N ASP A 171 20.12 16.79 -2.77
CA ASP A 171 20.80 17.24 -1.55
C ASP A 171 20.13 18.46 -0.89
N LYS A 172 19.25 19.17 -1.60
CA LYS A 172 18.49 20.33 -1.10
C LYS A 172 17.11 19.93 -0.57
N GLY A 173 16.73 18.66 -0.70
CA GLY A 173 15.43 18.14 -0.28
C GLY A 173 14.30 18.37 -1.31
N ASN A 174 14.62 18.73 -2.54
CA ASN A 174 13.66 18.81 -3.64
C ASN A 174 13.61 17.48 -4.39
N LEU A 175 12.53 17.27 -5.16
CA LEU A 175 12.49 16.12 -6.08
C LEU A 175 13.65 16.22 -7.08
N ASN A 176 14.43 15.16 -7.18
CA ASN A 176 15.51 15.06 -8.16
C ASN A 176 14.96 14.94 -9.59
N GLU A 177 15.81 15.19 -10.59
CA GLU A 177 15.39 15.20 -12.00
C GLU A 177 14.78 13.88 -12.48
N PRO A 178 15.34 12.69 -12.17
CA PRO A 178 14.72 11.42 -12.55
C PRO A 178 13.32 11.25 -11.97
N ALA A 179 13.09 11.61 -10.68
CA ALA A 179 11.78 11.55 -10.06
C ALA A 179 10.78 12.47 -10.76
N ARG A 180 11.13 13.72 -11.05
CA ARG A 180 10.27 14.67 -11.77
C ARG A 180 9.87 14.11 -13.14
N ARG A 181 10.84 13.59 -13.87
CA ARG A 181 10.59 13.02 -15.19
C ARG A 181 9.66 11.80 -15.13
N CYS A 182 9.82 10.95 -14.12
CA CYS A 182 8.87 9.86 -13.88
C CYS A 182 7.46 10.39 -13.59
N LEU A 183 7.30 11.43 -12.75
CA LEU A 183 6.00 12.03 -12.45
C LEU A 183 5.31 12.58 -13.71
N GLU A 184 6.03 13.27 -14.59
CA GLU A 184 5.48 13.74 -15.88
C GLU A 184 4.89 12.59 -16.69
N LEU A 185 5.64 11.48 -16.83
CA LEU A 185 5.21 10.32 -17.59
C LEU A 185 4.03 9.58 -16.92
N ILE A 186 4.02 9.49 -15.59
CA ILE A 186 2.88 8.98 -14.82
C ILE A 186 1.63 9.80 -15.15
N GLY A 187 1.75 11.13 -15.16
CA GLY A 187 0.65 12.03 -15.54
C GLY A 187 0.19 11.85 -16.97
N ASN A 188 1.11 11.78 -17.93
CA ASN A 188 0.82 11.62 -19.36
C ASN A 188 0.05 10.33 -19.66
N HIS A 189 0.38 9.24 -18.96
CA HIS A 189 -0.32 7.95 -19.09
C HIS A 189 -1.50 7.79 -18.13
N SER A 190 -1.84 8.81 -17.34
CA SER A 190 -2.91 8.75 -16.33
C SER A 190 -2.77 7.55 -15.38
N MET A 191 -1.54 7.17 -15.04
CA MET A 191 -1.25 6.12 -14.07
C MET A 191 -1.41 6.63 -12.63
N ILE A 192 -1.53 5.72 -11.69
CA ILE A 192 -1.51 6.01 -10.27
C ILE A 192 -0.05 6.13 -9.83
N LEU A 193 0.30 7.24 -9.20
CA LEU A 193 1.55 7.40 -8.47
C LEU A 193 1.38 6.78 -7.08
N ALA A 194 2.16 5.76 -6.75
CA ALA A 194 2.20 5.18 -5.41
C ALA A 194 3.56 5.44 -4.75
N THR A 195 3.57 5.83 -3.46
CA THR A 195 4.77 6.29 -2.78
C THR A 195 5.80 5.21 -2.47
N GLY A 196 5.42 3.93 -2.59
CA GLY A 196 6.34 2.82 -2.30
C GLY A 196 6.80 2.82 -0.85
N HIS A 197 8.09 2.55 -0.63
CA HIS A 197 8.68 2.51 0.70
C HIS A 197 9.54 3.76 1.01
N LEU A 198 9.19 4.87 0.40
CA LEU A 198 9.87 6.14 0.67
C LEU A 198 9.72 6.57 2.13
N GLY A 199 10.68 7.34 2.62
CA GLY A 199 10.62 7.92 3.95
C GLY A 199 9.66 9.13 4.02
N ARG A 200 9.25 9.48 5.25
CA ARG A 200 8.30 10.56 5.54
C ARG A 200 8.56 11.85 4.74
N LYS A 201 9.81 12.36 4.76
CA LYS A 201 10.17 13.59 4.02
C LYS A 201 9.98 13.45 2.51
N GLU A 202 10.33 12.29 1.97
CA GLU A 202 10.20 11.99 0.55
C GLU A 202 8.74 11.87 0.14
N ILE A 203 7.89 11.24 0.98
CA ILE A 203 6.43 11.11 0.74
C ILE A 203 5.80 12.50 0.62
N PHE A 204 6.06 13.40 1.57
CA PHE A 204 5.53 14.76 1.54
C PHE A 204 6.02 15.54 0.32
N ALA A 205 7.29 15.48 0.00
CA ALA A 205 7.85 16.14 -1.18
C ALA A 205 7.24 15.59 -2.48
N LEU A 206 7.06 14.26 -2.56
CA LEU A 206 6.47 13.59 -3.72
C LEU A 206 5.00 13.98 -3.92
N VAL A 207 4.19 13.97 -2.86
CA VAL A 207 2.76 14.34 -2.92
C VAL A 207 2.60 15.81 -3.32
N ARG A 208 3.40 16.70 -2.76
CA ARG A 208 3.40 18.13 -3.15
C ARG A 208 3.81 18.33 -4.61
N GLY A 209 4.88 17.67 -5.06
CA GLY A 209 5.31 17.71 -6.45
C GLY A 209 4.24 17.15 -7.40
N ALA A 210 3.59 16.06 -7.03
CA ALA A 210 2.48 15.49 -7.79
C ALA A 210 1.30 16.47 -7.90
N ARG A 211 0.96 17.16 -6.81
CA ARG A 211 -0.08 18.21 -6.80
C ARG A 211 0.27 19.40 -7.70
N GLU A 212 1.51 19.88 -7.64
CA GLU A 212 2.01 20.95 -8.51
C GLU A 212 1.91 20.57 -9.99
N MET A 213 2.22 19.33 -10.32
CA MET A 213 2.06 18.76 -11.66
C MET A 213 0.63 18.33 -12.01
N LYS A 214 -0.33 18.56 -11.09
CA LYS A 214 -1.76 18.25 -11.25
C LYS A 214 -2.06 16.76 -11.49
N LEU A 215 -1.24 15.86 -10.93
CA LEU A 215 -1.54 14.45 -10.90
C LEU A 215 -2.79 14.20 -10.04
N LYS A 216 -3.76 13.46 -10.58
CA LYS A 216 -5.05 13.23 -9.92
C LYS A 216 -5.09 11.94 -9.10
N ARG A 217 -4.16 11.03 -9.35
CA ARG A 217 -4.15 9.67 -8.80
C ARG A 217 -2.86 9.45 -8.02
N VAL A 218 -2.90 9.79 -6.74
CA VAL A 218 -1.77 9.63 -5.82
C VAL A 218 -2.20 8.71 -4.68
N LEU A 219 -1.41 7.68 -4.40
CA LEU A 219 -1.63 6.66 -3.38
C LEU A 219 -0.45 6.62 -2.41
N VAL A 220 -0.68 6.92 -1.16
CA VAL A 220 0.31 6.76 -0.09
C VAL A 220 0.29 5.30 0.36
N THR A 221 1.32 4.55 -0.02
CA THR A 221 1.40 3.10 0.17
C THR A 221 1.56 2.74 1.65
N HIS A 222 0.73 1.80 2.16
CA HIS A 222 0.75 1.23 3.54
C HIS A 222 1.33 2.19 4.60
N ALA A 223 0.62 3.30 4.81
CA ALA A 223 1.08 4.47 5.58
C ALA A 223 1.60 4.15 7.00
N GLU A 224 1.10 3.11 7.65
CA GLU A 224 1.48 2.66 8.99
C GLU A 224 2.62 1.64 9.01
N PHE A 225 3.12 1.22 7.84
CA PHE A 225 4.22 0.26 7.83
C PHE A 225 5.46 0.87 8.53
N PRO A 226 6.22 0.09 9.33
CA PRO A 226 7.28 0.64 10.19
C PRO A 226 8.31 1.55 9.51
N SER A 227 8.60 1.31 8.22
CA SER A 227 9.55 2.15 7.48
C SER A 227 8.96 3.52 7.08
N GLN A 228 7.64 3.66 6.87
CA GLN A 228 6.95 4.93 6.64
C GLN A 228 6.50 5.57 7.94
N ASN A 229 5.82 4.80 8.79
CA ASN A 229 5.34 5.16 10.12
C ASN A 229 4.74 6.58 10.17
N LEU A 230 3.78 6.84 9.27
CA LEU A 230 3.06 8.11 9.23
C LEU A 230 2.03 8.17 10.35
N THR A 231 2.05 9.23 11.11
CA THR A 231 1.03 9.49 12.14
C THR A 231 -0.34 9.75 11.52
N ALA A 232 -1.41 9.60 12.30
CA ALA A 232 -2.77 9.90 11.86
C ALA A 232 -2.92 11.36 11.37
N ASP A 233 -2.19 12.32 11.97
CA ASP A 233 -2.18 13.71 11.54
C ASP A 233 -1.53 13.90 10.17
N GLU A 234 -0.41 13.25 9.94
CA GLU A 234 0.30 13.29 8.66
C GLU A 234 -0.50 12.63 7.54
N GLN A 235 -1.18 11.52 7.84
CA GLN A 235 -2.08 10.87 6.89
C GLN A 235 -3.25 11.79 6.52
N ALA A 236 -3.84 12.48 7.50
CA ALA A 236 -4.90 13.45 7.26
C ALA A 236 -4.40 14.67 6.45
N GLU A 237 -3.18 15.16 6.70
CA GLU A 237 -2.55 16.23 5.92
C GLU A 237 -2.40 15.79 4.45
N LEU A 238 -1.83 14.61 4.19
CA LEU A 238 -1.64 14.07 2.84
C LEU A 238 -2.97 13.82 2.12
N ALA A 239 -4.00 13.35 2.84
CA ALA A 239 -5.36 13.21 2.32
C ALA A 239 -5.96 14.57 1.94
N GLY A 240 -5.74 15.60 2.75
CA GLY A 240 -6.11 16.99 2.46
C GLY A 240 -5.38 17.58 1.25
N GLU A 241 -4.17 17.12 0.95
CA GLU A 241 -3.43 17.47 -0.26
C GLU A 241 -3.91 16.70 -1.51
N GLY A 242 -4.90 15.81 -1.37
CA GLY A 242 -5.55 15.10 -2.46
C GLY A 242 -5.09 13.66 -2.68
N ALA A 243 -4.16 13.16 -1.88
CA ALA A 243 -3.75 11.77 -1.95
C ALA A 243 -4.81 10.82 -1.36
N PHE A 244 -4.81 9.58 -1.83
CA PHE A 244 -5.46 8.48 -1.12
C PHE A 244 -4.45 7.81 -0.19
N ILE A 245 -4.91 7.40 0.99
CA ILE A 245 -4.11 6.70 1.99
C ILE A 245 -4.44 5.21 1.89
N GLU A 246 -3.46 4.40 1.60
CA GLU A 246 -3.59 2.96 1.52
C GLU A 246 -3.27 2.31 2.87
N HIS A 247 -4.22 1.53 3.38
CA HIS A 247 -4.07 0.70 4.56
C HIS A 247 -3.98 -0.76 4.11
N CYS A 248 -2.92 -1.46 4.51
CA CYS A 248 -2.67 -2.83 4.07
C CYS A 248 -2.87 -3.82 5.20
N PHE A 249 -3.73 -4.82 4.98
CA PHE A 249 -4.07 -5.87 5.94
C PHE A 249 -2.83 -6.52 6.59
N THR A 250 -1.80 -6.84 5.78
CA THR A 250 -0.58 -7.48 6.29
C THR A 250 0.11 -6.68 7.38
N THR A 251 0.03 -5.35 7.36
CA THR A 251 0.69 -4.49 8.35
C THR A 251 0.17 -4.79 9.75
N MET A 252 -1.14 -4.85 9.92
CA MET A 252 -1.79 -5.13 11.21
C MET A 252 -1.80 -6.62 11.52
N HIS A 253 -2.10 -7.47 10.53
CA HIS A 253 -2.17 -8.92 10.70
C HIS A 253 -0.83 -9.51 11.19
N THR A 254 0.28 -8.96 10.74
CA THR A 254 1.62 -9.40 11.18
C THR A 254 2.16 -8.62 12.38
N GLY A 255 1.31 -7.82 13.04
CA GLY A 255 1.65 -7.08 14.26
C GLY A 255 2.64 -5.92 14.07
N LYS A 256 2.76 -5.39 12.85
CA LYS A 256 3.66 -4.26 12.55
C LYS A 256 3.05 -2.91 12.92
N ALA A 257 1.73 -2.81 12.96
CA ALA A 257 0.98 -1.68 13.50
C ALA A 257 -0.23 -2.19 14.29
N PRO A 258 -0.63 -1.51 15.37
CA PRO A 258 -1.84 -1.83 16.11
C PRO A 258 -3.10 -1.50 15.31
N TRP A 259 -4.15 -2.32 15.42
CA TRP A 259 -5.42 -2.12 14.72
C TRP A 259 -6.13 -0.82 15.11
N ASP A 260 -6.10 -0.47 16.39
CA ASP A 260 -6.73 0.73 16.94
C ASP A 260 -6.07 2.01 16.41
N GLU A 261 -4.75 2.04 16.27
CA GLU A 261 -4.03 3.17 15.68
C GLU A 261 -4.40 3.35 14.20
N VAL A 262 -4.52 2.26 13.43
CA VAL A 262 -4.94 2.31 12.03
C VAL A 262 -6.38 2.78 11.90
N MET A 263 -7.29 2.31 12.77
CA MET A 263 -8.68 2.79 12.79
C MET A 263 -8.78 4.29 13.10
N VAL A 264 -7.95 4.80 14.01
CA VAL A 264 -7.85 6.24 14.28
C VAL A 264 -7.35 6.98 13.05
N SER A 265 -6.35 6.45 12.34
CA SER A 265 -5.81 7.04 11.12
C SER A 265 -6.87 7.11 10.02
N ILE A 266 -7.62 6.03 9.79
CA ILE A 266 -8.73 6.00 8.82
C ILE A 266 -9.80 7.04 9.17
N ARG A 267 -10.20 7.13 10.45
CA ARG A 267 -11.19 8.13 10.90
C ARG A 267 -10.71 9.55 10.67
N LYS A 268 -9.43 9.81 10.87
CA LYS A 268 -8.84 11.14 10.76
C LYS A 268 -8.62 11.58 9.32
N ALA A 269 -8.12 10.68 8.46
CA ALA A 269 -7.98 10.91 7.02
C ALA A 269 -9.35 10.98 6.32
N GLY A 270 -10.34 10.28 6.85
CA GLY A 270 -11.68 10.13 6.33
C GLY A 270 -11.79 8.98 5.31
N PRO A 271 -12.85 8.12 5.44
CA PRO A 271 -13.05 6.98 4.54
C PRO A 271 -13.10 7.33 3.05
N ASP A 272 -13.47 8.56 2.70
CA ASP A 272 -13.48 9.03 1.30
C ASP A 272 -12.08 9.16 0.69
N ARG A 273 -11.04 9.17 1.50
CA ARG A 273 -9.63 9.27 1.10
C ARG A 273 -8.80 8.07 1.48
N CYS A 274 -9.42 6.99 1.98
CA CYS A 274 -8.73 5.76 2.32
C CYS A 274 -9.00 4.66 1.29
N VAL A 275 -8.04 3.76 1.11
CA VAL A 275 -8.13 2.54 0.29
C VAL A 275 -7.71 1.37 1.16
N LEU A 276 -8.49 0.28 1.11
CA LEU A 276 -8.13 -0.98 1.72
C LEU A 276 -7.48 -1.88 0.68
N SER A 277 -6.28 -2.35 0.95
CA SER A 277 -5.55 -3.35 0.17
C SER A 277 -5.05 -4.46 1.10
N THR A 278 -4.66 -5.61 0.55
CA THR A 278 -4.19 -6.68 1.42
C THR A 278 -2.68 -6.72 1.60
N ASP A 279 -1.92 -6.41 0.57
CA ASP A 279 -0.47 -6.67 0.49
C ASP A 279 -0.13 -8.15 0.78
N LEU A 280 -1.10 -9.05 0.47
CA LEU A 280 -1.00 -10.49 0.68
C LEU A 280 -0.39 -11.22 -0.53
N GLY A 281 -0.09 -12.49 -0.31
CA GLY A 281 0.49 -13.42 -1.27
C GLY A 281 1.67 -14.22 -0.72
N GLN A 282 2.14 -13.89 0.49
CA GLN A 282 3.17 -14.65 1.17
C GLN A 282 2.61 -15.99 1.65
N THR A 283 3.37 -17.08 1.53
CA THR A 283 2.93 -18.45 1.83
C THR A 283 2.47 -18.66 3.27
N ILE A 284 2.98 -17.86 4.20
CA ILE A 284 2.67 -17.92 5.64
C ILE A 284 1.43 -17.13 6.05
N ASN A 285 0.94 -16.25 5.18
CA ASN A 285 -0.21 -15.41 5.45
C ASN A 285 -1.51 -16.04 4.91
N PRO A 286 -2.71 -15.55 5.29
CA PRO A 286 -3.99 -16.01 4.75
C PRO A 286 -4.08 -15.89 3.22
N PRO A 287 -5.02 -16.62 2.57
CA PRO A 287 -5.40 -16.35 1.19
C PRO A 287 -5.81 -14.89 1.00
N VAL A 288 -5.56 -14.32 -0.20
CA VAL A 288 -5.77 -12.89 -0.48
C VAL A 288 -7.22 -12.46 -0.24
N SER A 289 -8.18 -13.19 -0.80
CA SER A 289 -9.60 -12.86 -0.64
C SER A 289 -10.08 -12.99 0.80
N ASP A 290 -9.62 -14.01 1.53
CA ASP A 290 -9.97 -14.21 2.93
C ASP A 290 -9.38 -13.08 3.80
N GLY A 291 -8.13 -12.70 3.58
CA GLY A 291 -7.52 -11.56 4.27
C GLY A 291 -8.24 -10.24 4.00
N PHE A 292 -8.73 -10.03 2.77
CA PHE A 292 -9.52 -8.85 2.44
C PHE A 292 -10.84 -8.82 3.21
N ALA A 293 -11.53 -9.95 3.31
CA ALA A 293 -12.75 -10.08 4.10
C ALA A 293 -12.50 -9.99 5.62
N MET A 294 -11.39 -10.55 6.11
CA MET A 294 -10.96 -10.39 7.51
C MET A 294 -10.68 -8.92 7.84
N PHE A 295 -10.09 -8.16 6.91
CA PHE A 295 -9.89 -6.72 7.07
C PHE A 295 -11.23 -6.00 7.26
N ALA A 296 -12.19 -6.25 6.36
CA ALA A 296 -13.52 -5.69 6.46
C ALA A 296 -14.20 -6.04 7.79
N GLN A 297 -14.14 -7.32 8.21
CA GLN A 297 -14.70 -7.76 9.49
C GLN A 297 -14.08 -7.02 10.66
N THR A 298 -12.75 -6.93 10.72
CA THR A 298 -12.07 -6.25 11.84
C THR A 298 -12.45 -4.76 11.92
N LEU A 299 -12.57 -4.09 10.77
CA LEU A 299 -13.05 -2.71 10.75
C LEU A 299 -14.51 -2.58 11.19
N MET A 300 -15.40 -3.51 10.80
CA MET A 300 -16.78 -3.53 11.26
C MET A 300 -16.86 -3.72 12.78
N ASP A 301 -16.08 -4.64 13.33
CA ASP A 301 -15.97 -4.87 14.78
C ASP A 301 -15.44 -3.61 15.51
N GLY A 302 -14.60 -2.82 14.84
CA GLY A 302 -14.13 -1.50 15.28
C GLY A 302 -15.10 -0.33 15.03
N GLY A 303 -16.35 -0.63 14.62
CA GLY A 303 -17.42 0.37 14.47
C GLY A 303 -17.45 1.10 13.12
N PHE A 304 -16.79 0.57 12.08
CA PHE A 304 -16.97 1.06 10.71
C PHE A 304 -18.25 0.45 10.11
N SER A 305 -19.04 1.28 9.45
CA SER A 305 -20.24 0.83 8.73
C SER A 305 -19.89 0.10 7.44
N ALA A 306 -20.79 -0.76 6.98
CA ALA A 306 -20.65 -1.42 5.66
C ALA A 306 -20.48 -0.41 4.51
N ALA A 307 -21.11 0.76 4.60
CA ALA A 307 -20.99 1.82 3.59
C ALA A 307 -19.59 2.45 3.56
N GLU A 308 -18.95 2.66 4.72
CA GLU A 308 -17.57 3.15 4.80
C GLU A 308 -16.59 2.11 4.24
N ILE A 309 -16.78 0.83 4.57
CA ILE A 309 -15.96 -0.26 4.02
C ILE A 309 -16.12 -0.34 2.50
N GLN A 310 -17.36 -0.30 2.00
CA GLN A 310 -17.63 -0.28 0.56
C GLN A 310 -17.00 0.93 -0.14
N ARG A 311 -16.97 2.09 0.53
CA ARG A 311 -16.27 3.27 0.04
C ARG A 311 -14.79 2.98 -0.15
N MET A 312 -14.13 2.42 0.85
CA MET A 312 -12.69 2.18 0.87
C MET A 312 -12.25 0.96 0.06
N ALA A 313 -13.07 -0.08 -0.02
CA ALA A 313 -12.72 -1.34 -0.71
C ALA A 313 -13.23 -1.41 -2.16
N VAL A 314 -14.25 -0.61 -2.52
CA VAL A 314 -14.90 -0.68 -3.84
C VAL A 314 -14.82 0.65 -4.56
N THR A 315 -15.41 1.71 -4.01
CA THR A 315 -15.60 2.98 -4.72
C THR A 315 -14.28 3.72 -4.96
N ASN A 316 -13.49 3.89 -3.91
CA ASN A 316 -12.21 4.61 -4.00
C ASN A 316 -11.21 3.90 -4.92
N PRO A 317 -10.90 2.57 -4.73
CA PRO A 317 -9.99 1.89 -5.62
C PRO A 317 -10.51 1.82 -7.07
N ALA A 318 -11.83 1.65 -7.29
CA ALA A 318 -12.42 1.71 -8.63
C ALA A 318 -12.17 3.06 -9.31
N SER A 319 -12.26 4.18 -8.58
CA SER A 319 -11.99 5.53 -9.12
C SER A 319 -10.54 5.75 -9.50
N LEU A 320 -9.62 5.00 -8.89
CA LEU A 320 -8.20 5.07 -9.19
C LEU A 320 -7.84 4.24 -10.43
N VAL A 321 -8.40 3.04 -10.59
CA VAL A 321 -8.01 2.13 -11.69
C VAL A 321 -8.83 2.29 -12.97
N ASN A 322 -9.99 2.92 -12.95
CA ASN A 322 -10.82 3.21 -14.11
C ASN A 322 -10.67 4.68 -14.53
#